data_b3aa104e9f7c6863e083b4a325f0e364
#
_entry.id   b3aa104e9f7c6863e083b4a325f0e364
#
_cell.length_a   1.000
_cell.length_b   1.000
_cell.length_c   1.000
_cell.angle_alpha   90.00
_cell.angle_beta   90.00
_cell.angle_gamma   90.00
#
_symmetry.space_group_name_H-M   'P 1'
#
loop_
_entity.id
_entity.type
_entity.pdbx_description
1 polymer ?
#
loop_
_entity_poly.entity_id
_entity_poly.type
_entity_poly.pdbx_seq_one_letter_code
_entity_poly.pdbx_strand_id
1 'polypeptide(L)'
;MSFLKEIQRRRTFGIISHPDAGKTTLTEKLLLFGGAIQEAGAVKNNKIKKGATSDFMEIERQRGISVSTSVLAFNYKGKKINILDTPGHKDFAEDTFRTLTAVDSVIVVIDVAKGVEEQTEKLVSVCRMRHIPIIVFINKLDREGKDAFDLMDEVEQKLGLNVTPLSFPIGMGYDFQGIYNIWEQNINLFSGDSRKNIEDTIAFSDIESPELEKIIGEKPAVKLRDELELISEVYPAFDRDQYLAGNLQPIFFGSALNNFGVRELLDCFVEIAPAPRAKESETRLVKPEEEKMAGFVFKIHANMDPKHRDRLAFVKIVSGTFERNKPYMHVRLNKNLKFSSPNAFFAEKKEIVDISYPGDIVGLHDTGNFKIGDTLTEGEIMSFKGIPSFSPEHFRYINNADPLKAKQLDKGIDQLMDEGVAQLFTLEMNNRKIIGTVGALQYEVIQYRLEHEYGAKCSYENFPVHKACWVKPKDAKSEEFKEFKRIKQKFLAHDKYDQLVFLADSEFTIQMTQSKFPTVTLFFTSEFE
;
A
#
# COMPACT_ATOMS: atom_id res chain seq x y z
N MET A 1 26.34 -13.91 8.56
CA MET A 1 25.25 -14.16 9.56
C MET A 1 24.55 -15.45 9.19
N SER A 2 23.90 -16.17 10.14
CA SER A 2 23.10 -17.34 9.76
C SER A 2 21.82 -16.89 9.02
N PHE A 3 21.29 -17.74 8.15
CA PHE A 3 20.05 -17.49 7.39
C PHE A 3 18.89 -17.05 8.29
N LEU A 4 18.68 -17.74 9.42
CA LEU A 4 17.64 -17.39 10.38
C LEU A 4 17.83 -15.99 11.01
N LYS A 5 19.08 -15.57 11.27
CA LYS A 5 19.36 -14.21 11.77
C LYS A 5 19.01 -13.14 10.73
N GLU A 6 19.24 -13.43 9.44
CA GLU A 6 18.85 -12.51 8.37
C GLU A 6 17.32 -12.37 8.27
N ILE A 7 16.55 -13.45 8.41
CA ILE A 7 15.08 -13.39 8.47
C ILE A 7 14.63 -12.54 9.67
N GLN A 8 15.14 -12.82 10.88
CA GLN A 8 14.76 -12.10 12.10
C GLN A 8 15.16 -10.61 12.11
N ARG A 9 16.05 -10.23 11.23
CA ARG A 9 16.48 -8.85 11.07
C ARG A 9 15.49 -8.00 10.25
N ARG A 10 14.64 -8.58 9.42
CA ARG A 10 13.78 -7.87 8.48
C ARG A 10 12.43 -7.50 9.07
N ARG A 11 11.97 -6.30 8.70
CA ARG A 11 10.63 -5.78 8.99
C ARG A 11 10.07 -5.16 7.71
N THR A 12 8.89 -5.60 7.29
CA THR A 12 8.24 -5.07 6.08
C THR A 12 6.84 -4.59 6.45
N PHE A 13 6.59 -3.31 6.30
CA PHE A 13 5.28 -2.75 6.63
C PHE A 13 4.77 -1.80 5.56
N GLY A 14 3.44 -1.70 5.49
CA GLY A 14 2.73 -0.71 4.72
C GLY A 14 2.27 0.46 5.57
N ILE A 15 2.22 1.66 4.99
CA ILE A 15 1.58 2.81 5.62
C ILE A 15 0.30 3.09 4.85
N ILE A 16 -0.84 3.08 5.56
CA ILE A 16 -2.17 3.34 5.00
C ILE A 16 -2.87 4.48 5.74
N SER A 17 -3.66 5.22 5.02
CA SER A 17 -4.45 6.32 5.59
C SER A 17 -5.49 6.82 4.62
N HIS A 18 -6.42 7.63 5.11
CA HIS A 18 -7.18 8.56 4.27
C HIS A 18 -6.26 9.63 3.66
N PRO A 19 -6.60 10.23 2.49
CA PRO A 19 -5.86 11.37 1.93
C PRO A 19 -5.67 12.50 2.94
N ASP A 20 -4.52 13.15 2.89
CA ASP A 20 -4.15 14.28 3.76
C ASP A 20 -3.96 13.95 5.25
N ALA A 21 -4.07 12.71 5.71
CA ALA A 21 -3.81 12.35 7.12
C ALA A 21 -2.32 12.52 7.53
N GLY A 22 -1.42 12.73 6.57
CA GLY A 22 0.00 12.98 6.80
C GLY A 22 0.88 11.75 6.61
N LYS A 23 0.42 10.76 5.84
CA LYS A 23 1.14 9.53 5.53
C LYS A 23 2.53 9.77 4.93
N THR A 24 2.62 10.52 3.83
CA THR A 24 3.88 10.86 3.17
C THR A 24 4.83 11.63 4.10
N THR A 25 4.29 12.52 4.94
CA THR A 25 5.09 13.21 5.96
C THR A 25 5.66 12.23 6.97
N LEU A 26 4.86 11.28 7.45
CA LEU A 26 5.33 10.23 8.37
C LEU A 26 6.42 9.37 7.72
N THR A 27 6.21 8.93 6.48
CA THR A 27 7.23 8.17 5.71
C THR A 27 8.56 8.90 5.64
N GLU A 28 8.55 10.19 5.25
CA GLU A 28 9.76 11.02 5.18
C GLU A 28 10.46 11.15 6.55
N LYS A 29 9.68 11.26 7.64
CA LYS A 29 10.26 11.35 8.99
C LYS A 29 10.84 10.01 9.46
N LEU A 30 10.21 8.88 9.15
CA LEU A 30 10.77 7.56 9.43
C LEU A 30 12.10 7.36 8.69
N LEU A 31 12.21 7.80 7.43
CA LEU A 31 13.46 7.76 6.67
C LEU A 31 14.52 8.69 7.27
N LEU A 32 14.13 9.87 7.73
CA LEU A 32 15.04 10.83 8.39
C LEU A 32 15.60 10.26 9.69
N PHE A 33 14.75 9.75 10.58
CA PHE A 33 15.16 9.13 11.85
C PHE A 33 15.97 7.85 11.61
N GLY A 34 15.67 7.13 10.55
CA GLY A 34 16.46 5.98 10.10
C GLY A 34 17.82 6.35 9.49
N GLY A 35 18.14 7.66 9.34
CA GLY A 35 19.37 8.14 8.72
C GLY A 35 19.48 7.86 7.23
N ALA A 36 18.37 7.53 6.58
CA ALA A 36 18.32 7.18 5.15
C ALA A 36 18.30 8.44 4.26
N ILE A 37 17.78 9.54 4.77
CA ILE A 37 17.80 10.87 4.14
C ILE A 37 18.32 11.93 5.13
N GLN A 38 18.89 13.01 4.59
CA GLN A 38 19.45 14.09 5.42
C GLN A 38 18.40 15.16 5.76
N GLU A 39 17.42 15.35 4.88
CA GLU A 39 16.34 16.32 5.04
C GLU A 39 15.02 15.68 4.56
N ALA A 40 13.97 15.84 5.34
CA ALA A 40 12.64 15.38 4.95
C ALA A 40 11.99 16.34 3.93
N GLY A 41 11.42 15.81 2.88
CA GLY A 41 10.57 16.55 1.94
C GLY A 41 9.17 16.84 2.50
N ALA A 42 8.42 17.77 1.89
CA ALA A 42 7.04 18.07 2.27
C ALA A 42 6.13 18.24 1.05
N VAL A 43 4.91 17.72 1.17
CA VAL A 43 3.93 17.67 0.06
C VAL A 43 3.29 19.03 -0.24
N LYS A 44 3.18 19.95 0.74
CA LYS A 44 2.42 21.20 0.59
C LYS A 44 3.08 22.42 1.23
N ASN A 45 4.30 22.75 0.88
CA ASN A 45 4.83 24.02 1.31
C ASN A 45 5.63 24.67 0.17
N ASN A 46 5.08 25.71 -0.47
CA ASN A 46 5.74 26.50 -1.52
C ASN A 46 7.11 27.09 -1.10
N LYS A 47 7.55 26.86 0.14
CA LYS A 47 8.84 27.30 0.68
C LYS A 47 9.89 26.17 0.75
N ILE A 48 9.52 24.90 0.52
CA ILE A 48 10.47 23.78 0.55
C ILE A 48 10.79 23.39 -0.89
N LYS A 49 12.05 23.52 -1.27
CA LYS A 49 12.54 23.26 -2.64
C LYS A 49 12.66 21.76 -3.00
N LYS A 50 12.49 20.84 -2.04
CA LYS A 50 12.65 19.41 -2.24
C LYS A 50 11.30 18.71 -2.09
N GLY A 51 10.85 17.98 -3.12
CA GLY A 51 9.66 17.11 -3.06
C GLY A 51 9.89 15.90 -2.14
N ALA A 52 8.83 15.20 -1.74
CA ALA A 52 8.93 13.99 -0.94
C ALA A 52 9.68 12.88 -1.71
N THR A 53 10.49 12.10 -1.01
CA THR A 53 11.25 10.98 -1.57
C THR A 53 10.32 9.86 -2.06
N SER A 54 9.18 9.70 -1.39
CA SER A 54 8.14 8.73 -1.75
C SER A 54 7.37 9.11 -3.03
N ASP A 55 7.24 10.41 -3.35
CA ASP A 55 6.54 10.89 -4.53
C ASP A 55 7.52 11.03 -5.71
N PHE A 56 7.82 9.92 -6.39
CA PHE A 56 8.84 9.88 -7.43
C PHE A 56 8.33 10.30 -8.82
N MET A 57 7.01 10.23 -9.06
CA MET A 57 6.41 10.68 -10.32
C MET A 57 6.18 12.18 -10.34
N GLU A 58 6.40 12.81 -11.50
CA GLU A 58 6.17 14.25 -11.67
C GLU A 58 4.71 14.64 -11.43
N ILE A 59 3.75 13.81 -11.84
CA ILE A 59 2.33 14.05 -11.60
C ILE A 59 1.98 14.01 -10.10
N GLU A 60 2.63 13.17 -9.30
CA GLU A 60 2.45 13.13 -7.84
C GLU A 60 2.89 14.45 -7.21
N ARG A 61 4.06 14.95 -7.63
CA ARG A 61 4.60 16.24 -7.15
C ARG A 61 3.73 17.42 -7.56
N GLN A 62 3.23 17.45 -8.79
CA GLN A 62 2.35 18.51 -9.28
C GLN A 62 0.99 18.53 -8.59
N ARG A 63 0.42 17.35 -8.32
CA ARG A 63 -0.91 17.21 -7.69
C ARG A 63 -0.83 17.19 -6.17
N GLY A 64 0.32 16.88 -5.59
CA GLY A 64 0.51 16.70 -4.16
C GLY A 64 -0.24 15.49 -3.59
N ILE A 65 -0.42 14.44 -4.40
CA ILE A 65 -1.05 13.18 -4.01
C ILE A 65 -0.22 12.02 -4.54
N SER A 66 0.00 10.99 -3.72
CA SER A 66 0.64 9.75 -4.16
C SER A 66 -0.33 8.95 -5.01
N VAL A 67 0.13 8.50 -6.16
CA VAL A 67 -0.65 7.76 -7.18
C VAL A 67 -0.30 6.27 -7.16
N SER A 68 0.94 5.96 -6.78
CA SER A 68 1.50 4.61 -6.81
C SER A 68 2.29 4.33 -5.53
N THR A 69 2.30 3.08 -5.08
CA THR A 69 3.09 2.66 -3.91
C THR A 69 4.58 2.85 -4.15
N SER A 70 5.26 3.51 -3.23
CA SER A 70 6.71 3.60 -3.18
C SER A 70 7.29 2.50 -2.30
N VAL A 71 8.38 1.87 -2.76
CA VAL A 71 9.14 0.88 -2.00
C VAL A 71 10.43 1.53 -1.53
N LEU A 72 10.63 1.60 -0.23
CA LEU A 72 11.76 2.26 0.42
C LEU A 72 12.36 1.33 1.47
N ALA A 73 13.68 1.35 1.64
CA ALA A 73 14.34 0.56 2.67
C ALA A 73 15.43 1.36 3.39
N PHE A 74 15.67 1.00 4.64
CA PHE A 74 16.77 1.53 5.46
C PHE A 74 17.12 0.58 6.60
N ASN A 75 18.27 0.85 7.25
CA ASN A 75 18.66 0.10 8.43
C ASN A 75 18.47 0.95 9.69
N TYR A 76 17.88 0.36 10.73
CA TYR A 76 17.65 1.03 12.01
C TYR A 76 17.78 0.04 13.18
N LYS A 77 18.52 0.40 14.22
CA LYS A 77 18.76 -0.44 15.43
C LYS A 77 19.02 -1.93 15.08
N GLY A 78 19.87 -2.18 14.08
CA GLY A 78 20.23 -3.53 13.64
C GLY A 78 19.17 -4.26 12.80
N LYS A 79 18.02 -3.69 12.55
CA LYS A 79 16.98 -4.22 11.65
C LYS A 79 17.10 -3.61 10.26
N LYS A 80 16.72 -4.36 9.23
CA LYS A 80 16.47 -3.88 7.87
C LYS A 80 14.97 -3.67 7.71
N ILE A 81 14.59 -2.44 7.46
CA ILE A 81 13.20 -2.01 7.39
C ILE A 81 12.84 -1.75 5.94
N ASN A 82 11.74 -2.34 5.47
CA ASN A 82 11.15 -2.08 4.17
C ASN A 82 9.81 -1.38 4.39
N ILE A 83 9.67 -0.16 3.87
CA ILE A 83 8.43 0.63 3.88
C ILE A 83 7.77 0.53 2.51
N LEU A 84 6.47 0.26 2.50
CA LEU A 84 5.62 0.39 1.34
C LEU A 84 4.66 1.55 1.59
N ASP A 85 4.99 2.72 1.05
CA ASP A 85 4.17 3.93 1.16
C ASP A 85 3.08 3.89 0.10
N THR A 86 1.83 3.63 0.52
CA THR A 86 0.71 3.39 -0.40
C THR A 86 -0.01 4.68 -0.78
N PRO A 87 -0.72 4.75 -1.92
CA PRO A 87 -1.62 5.87 -2.20
C PRO A 87 -2.73 5.96 -1.16
N GLY A 88 -3.06 7.19 -0.71
CA GLY A 88 -4.18 7.41 0.21
C GLY A 88 -5.53 7.58 -0.48
N HIS A 89 -5.55 7.96 -1.77
CA HIS A 89 -6.78 8.28 -2.49
C HIS A 89 -7.52 7.00 -2.93
N LYS A 90 -8.85 7.01 -2.78
CA LYS A 90 -9.70 5.86 -3.12
C LYS A 90 -9.56 5.37 -4.56
N ASP A 91 -9.30 6.27 -5.51
CA ASP A 91 -9.12 5.94 -6.92
C ASP A 91 -7.90 5.05 -7.19
N PHE A 92 -6.95 4.99 -6.24
CA PHE A 92 -5.75 4.14 -6.31
C PHE A 92 -5.75 3.03 -5.26
N ALA A 93 -6.91 2.75 -4.65
CA ALA A 93 -7.03 1.72 -3.61
C ALA A 93 -6.59 0.32 -4.08
N GLU A 94 -6.73 0.01 -5.37
CA GLU A 94 -6.29 -1.25 -5.95
C GLU A 94 -4.78 -1.50 -5.75
N ASP A 95 -3.94 -0.48 -5.99
CA ASP A 95 -2.50 -0.57 -5.74
C ASP A 95 -2.20 -0.78 -4.25
N THR A 96 -2.97 -0.10 -3.37
CA THR A 96 -2.87 -0.31 -1.91
C THR A 96 -3.24 -1.74 -1.52
N PHE A 97 -4.33 -2.29 -2.02
CA PHE A 97 -4.76 -3.65 -1.68
C PHE A 97 -3.76 -4.71 -2.16
N ARG A 98 -3.16 -4.53 -3.35
CA ARG A 98 -2.08 -5.41 -3.84
C ARG A 98 -0.85 -5.29 -2.96
N THR A 99 -0.47 -4.09 -2.59
CA THR A 99 0.66 -3.83 -1.70
C THR A 99 0.50 -4.49 -0.33
N LEU A 100 -0.73 -4.51 0.21
CA LEU A 100 -1.03 -5.19 1.48
C LEU A 100 -0.78 -6.72 1.43
N THR A 101 -0.66 -7.33 0.26
CA THR A 101 -0.23 -8.74 0.15
C THR A 101 1.25 -8.95 0.47
N ALA A 102 2.06 -7.92 0.21
CA ALA A 102 3.51 -8.00 0.35
C ALA A 102 4.02 -7.57 1.74
N VAL A 103 3.17 -7.00 2.59
CA VAL A 103 3.56 -6.54 3.94
C VAL A 103 3.38 -7.62 4.99
N ASP A 104 4.08 -7.44 6.10
CA ASP A 104 4.00 -8.30 7.29
C ASP A 104 3.29 -7.60 8.46
N SER A 105 3.20 -6.25 8.43
CA SER A 105 2.44 -5.40 9.36
C SER A 105 2.03 -4.10 8.66
N VAL A 106 1.19 -3.28 9.32
CA VAL A 106 0.69 -2.01 8.78
C VAL A 106 0.70 -0.94 9.86
N ILE A 107 1.05 0.29 9.45
CA ILE A 107 0.81 1.50 10.24
C ILE A 107 -0.36 2.26 9.62
N VAL A 108 -1.40 2.49 10.41
CA VAL A 108 -2.60 3.27 10.03
C VAL A 108 -2.43 4.68 10.56
N VAL A 109 -2.47 5.68 9.68
CA VAL A 109 -2.35 7.08 10.08
C VAL A 109 -3.72 7.73 10.08
N ILE A 110 -4.09 8.33 11.21
CA ILE A 110 -5.38 9.01 11.44
C ILE A 110 -5.11 10.49 11.77
N ASP A 111 -5.86 11.38 11.16
CA ASP A 111 -5.82 12.82 11.46
C ASP A 111 -6.62 13.11 12.74
N VAL A 112 -6.00 13.74 13.73
CA VAL A 112 -6.64 14.06 15.03
C VAL A 112 -7.93 14.86 14.88
N ALA A 113 -8.01 15.76 13.89
CA ALA A 113 -9.18 16.60 13.69
C ALA A 113 -10.32 15.87 12.98
N LYS A 114 -9.99 14.97 12.05
CA LYS A 114 -10.98 14.24 11.24
C LYS A 114 -11.42 12.93 11.89
N GLY A 115 -10.52 12.24 12.58
CA GLY A 115 -10.75 10.89 13.11
C GLY A 115 -10.74 9.83 12.02
N VAL A 116 -11.51 8.77 12.22
CA VAL A 116 -11.63 7.65 11.30
C VAL A 116 -12.51 8.03 10.11
N GLU A 117 -11.93 7.96 8.91
CA GLU A 117 -12.59 8.27 7.63
C GLU A 117 -12.83 6.99 6.80
N GLU A 118 -13.84 7.00 5.92
CA GLU A 118 -14.33 5.85 5.15
C GLU A 118 -13.22 5.03 4.44
N GLN A 119 -12.24 5.70 3.85
CA GLN A 119 -11.16 4.98 3.17
C GLN A 119 -10.29 4.19 4.16
N THR A 120 -10.08 4.73 5.36
CA THR A 120 -9.35 4.03 6.43
C THR A 120 -10.11 2.78 6.87
N GLU A 121 -11.43 2.86 7.03
CA GLU A 121 -12.28 1.70 7.40
C GLU A 121 -12.14 0.56 6.36
N LYS A 122 -12.23 0.89 5.06
CA LYS A 122 -12.08 -0.09 3.97
C LYS A 122 -10.71 -0.76 4.00
N LEU A 123 -9.64 0.01 4.17
CA LEU A 123 -8.27 -0.53 4.19
C LEU A 123 -8.01 -1.39 5.43
N VAL A 124 -8.48 -0.97 6.59
CA VAL A 124 -8.34 -1.72 7.84
C VAL A 124 -9.16 -3.02 7.80
N SER A 125 -10.35 -3.01 7.19
CA SER A 125 -11.14 -4.24 7.03
C SER A 125 -10.37 -5.33 6.26
N VAL A 126 -9.62 -4.96 5.22
CA VAL A 126 -8.77 -5.88 4.47
C VAL A 126 -7.58 -6.37 5.31
N CYS A 127 -6.97 -5.50 6.12
CA CYS A 127 -5.91 -5.91 7.03
C CYS A 127 -6.41 -6.94 8.05
N ARG A 128 -7.61 -6.71 8.62
CA ARG A 128 -8.25 -7.65 9.57
C ARG A 128 -8.55 -9.00 8.93
N MET A 129 -9.16 -9.03 7.73
CA MET A 129 -9.45 -10.28 7.01
C MET A 129 -8.18 -11.11 6.76
N ARG A 130 -7.03 -10.46 6.64
CA ARG A 130 -5.73 -11.11 6.40
C ARG A 130 -4.91 -11.31 7.66
N HIS A 131 -5.46 -10.99 8.84
CA HIS A 131 -4.77 -11.04 10.13
C HIS A 131 -3.42 -10.31 10.11
N ILE A 132 -3.35 -9.16 9.43
CA ILE A 132 -2.15 -8.33 9.39
C ILE A 132 -2.11 -7.50 10.68
N PRO A 133 -1.04 -7.58 11.49
CA PRO A 133 -0.87 -6.74 12.68
C PRO A 133 -0.89 -5.26 12.33
N ILE A 134 -1.64 -4.47 13.09
CA ILE A 134 -1.86 -3.05 12.86
C ILE A 134 -1.30 -2.24 14.03
N ILE A 135 -0.60 -1.16 13.74
CA ILE A 135 -0.28 -0.08 14.66
C ILE A 135 -1.04 1.16 14.20
N VAL A 136 -1.68 1.87 15.11
CA VAL A 136 -2.39 3.11 14.82
C VAL A 136 -1.53 4.30 15.24
N PHE A 137 -1.40 5.30 14.36
CA PHE A 137 -0.71 6.56 14.64
C PHE A 137 -1.68 7.73 14.47
N ILE A 138 -2.08 8.34 15.60
CA ILE A 138 -2.90 9.56 15.63
C ILE A 138 -1.98 10.75 15.39
N ASN A 139 -2.13 11.38 14.25
CA ASN A 139 -1.23 12.40 13.72
C ASN A 139 -1.82 13.81 13.83
N LYS A 140 -0.94 14.82 13.80
CA LYS A 140 -1.25 16.25 13.77
C LYS A 140 -1.74 16.82 15.09
N LEU A 141 -1.25 16.33 16.21
CA LEU A 141 -1.55 16.86 17.56
C LEU A 141 -1.18 18.35 17.75
N ASP A 142 -0.39 18.90 16.84
CA ASP A 142 -0.09 20.34 16.76
C ASP A 142 -1.29 21.19 16.31
N ARG A 143 -2.44 20.56 16.06
CA ARG A 143 -3.69 21.20 15.66
C ARG A 143 -4.81 20.85 16.64
N GLU A 144 -5.80 21.73 16.74
CA GLU A 144 -7.05 21.42 17.43
C GLU A 144 -7.73 20.21 16.77
N GLY A 145 -8.24 19.31 17.59
CA GLY A 145 -8.86 18.08 17.14
C GLY A 145 -9.79 17.46 18.18
N LYS A 146 -10.13 16.21 17.96
CA LYS A 146 -10.95 15.41 18.89
C LYS A 146 -10.13 15.02 20.10
N ASP A 147 -10.81 14.81 21.22
CA ASP A 147 -10.19 14.28 22.44
C ASP A 147 -9.53 12.91 22.18
N ALA A 148 -8.46 12.60 22.93
CA ALA A 148 -7.70 11.38 22.73
C ALA A 148 -8.53 10.11 23.03
N PHE A 149 -9.36 10.14 24.07
CA PHE A 149 -10.26 9.02 24.40
C PHE A 149 -11.36 8.85 23.35
N ASP A 150 -11.98 9.96 22.90
CA ASP A 150 -12.98 9.93 21.83
C ASP A 150 -12.40 9.31 20.54
N LEU A 151 -11.13 9.58 20.22
CA LEU A 151 -10.46 9.00 19.07
C LEU A 151 -10.16 7.51 19.24
N MET A 152 -9.78 7.09 20.43
CA MET A 152 -9.56 5.66 20.72
C MET A 152 -10.89 4.90 20.63
N ASP A 153 -11.97 5.43 21.17
CA ASP A 153 -13.34 4.87 21.05
C ASP A 153 -13.79 4.82 19.58
N GLU A 154 -13.52 5.87 18.82
CA GLU A 154 -13.85 5.92 17.39
C GLU A 154 -13.08 4.84 16.59
N VAL A 155 -11.81 4.61 16.91
CA VAL A 155 -10.98 3.54 16.32
C VAL A 155 -11.58 2.18 16.66
N GLU A 156 -11.96 1.94 17.91
CA GLU A 156 -12.57 0.67 18.31
C GLU A 156 -13.91 0.42 17.62
N GLN A 157 -14.80 1.41 17.63
CA GLN A 157 -16.15 1.26 17.11
C GLN A 157 -16.18 1.16 15.58
N LYS A 158 -15.49 2.06 14.87
CA LYS A 158 -15.55 2.13 13.41
C LYS A 158 -14.63 1.11 12.72
N LEU A 159 -13.43 0.87 13.29
CA LEU A 159 -12.50 -0.07 12.71
C LEU A 159 -12.67 -1.50 13.25
N GLY A 160 -13.43 -1.65 14.36
CA GLY A 160 -13.62 -2.92 15.04
C GLY A 160 -12.28 -3.49 15.55
N LEU A 161 -11.47 -2.63 16.13
CA LEU A 161 -10.15 -2.95 16.70
C LEU A 161 -10.24 -2.93 18.22
N ASN A 162 -9.41 -3.72 18.92
CA ASN A 162 -9.17 -3.59 20.35
C ASN A 162 -7.86 -2.83 20.51
N VAL A 163 -7.87 -1.70 21.18
CA VAL A 163 -6.72 -0.82 21.24
C VAL A 163 -6.02 -0.80 22.60
N THR A 164 -4.74 -0.45 22.59
CA THR A 164 -3.96 -0.14 23.78
C THR A 164 -3.04 1.04 23.49
N PRO A 165 -3.13 2.15 24.23
CA PRO A 165 -2.22 3.28 24.01
C PRO A 165 -0.82 2.96 24.52
N LEU A 166 0.21 3.19 23.68
CA LEU A 166 1.63 3.10 24.03
C LEU A 166 2.28 4.47 24.15
N SER A 167 1.58 5.52 23.74
CA SER A 167 1.89 6.91 24.09
C SER A 167 0.60 7.69 24.31
N PHE A 168 0.68 8.80 25.04
CA PHE A 168 -0.47 9.66 25.31
C PHE A 168 -0.10 11.14 25.22
N PRO A 169 -0.94 12.03 24.67
CA PRO A 169 -0.61 13.42 24.47
C PRO A 169 -0.68 14.22 25.77
N ILE A 170 0.20 15.18 25.93
CA ILE A 170 0.18 16.21 26.98
C ILE A 170 -0.33 17.50 26.34
N GLY A 171 -1.66 17.70 26.44
CA GLY A 171 -2.34 18.78 25.74
C GLY A 171 -2.56 18.52 24.25
N MET A 172 -3.17 19.49 23.56
CA MET A 172 -3.47 19.44 22.14
C MET A 172 -3.52 20.86 21.55
N GLY A 173 -3.25 21.00 20.24
CA GLY A 173 -3.30 22.28 19.56
C GLY A 173 -2.32 23.30 20.15
N TYR A 174 -2.83 24.42 20.62
CA TYR A 174 -2.01 25.46 21.27
C TYR A 174 -1.44 25.03 22.61
N ASP A 175 -2.15 24.15 23.32
CA ASP A 175 -1.74 23.64 24.64
C ASP A 175 -0.90 22.36 24.54
N PHE A 176 -0.55 21.95 23.32
CA PHE A 176 0.27 20.76 23.09
C PHE A 176 1.70 20.98 23.61
N GLN A 177 2.05 20.26 24.66
CA GLN A 177 3.36 20.34 25.32
C GLN A 177 4.28 19.16 24.97
N GLY A 178 3.72 18.02 24.53
CA GLY A 178 4.49 16.84 24.22
C GLY A 178 3.68 15.55 24.31
N ILE A 179 4.38 14.45 24.47
CA ILE A 179 3.77 13.13 24.69
C ILE A 179 4.41 12.45 25.90
N TYR A 180 3.61 11.68 26.63
CA TYR A 180 4.09 10.67 27.55
C TYR A 180 4.18 9.32 26.81
N ASN A 181 5.38 8.75 26.75
CA ASN A 181 5.64 7.44 26.17
C ASN A 181 5.39 6.37 27.24
N ILE A 182 4.24 5.71 27.17
CA ILE A 182 3.83 4.67 28.13
C ILE A 182 4.74 3.44 27.99
N TRP A 183 5.21 3.15 26.76
CA TRP A 183 6.07 2.02 26.46
C TRP A 183 7.45 2.11 27.14
N GLU A 184 8.07 3.28 27.09
CA GLU A 184 9.40 3.52 27.67
C GLU A 184 9.37 4.24 29.02
N GLN A 185 8.18 4.68 29.48
CA GLN A 185 7.97 5.45 30.70
C GLN A 185 8.81 6.72 30.73
N ASN A 186 8.70 7.53 29.68
CA ASN A 186 9.39 8.81 29.57
C ASN A 186 8.50 9.89 28.96
N ILE A 187 8.91 11.16 29.11
CA ILE A 187 8.22 12.32 28.56
C ILE A 187 9.07 12.94 27.47
N ASN A 188 8.46 13.19 26.33
CA ASN A 188 9.05 13.92 25.22
C ASN A 188 8.35 15.26 25.09
N LEU A 189 9.06 16.34 25.42
CA LEU A 189 8.51 17.68 25.41
C LEU A 189 8.73 18.40 24.08
N PHE A 190 7.77 19.25 23.75
CA PHE A 190 7.81 20.13 22.59
C PHE A 190 8.51 21.44 22.98
N SER A 191 9.72 21.66 22.51
CA SER A 191 10.33 22.98 22.53
C SER A 191 9.99 23.72 21.24
N GLY A 192 9.33 24.88 21.32
CA GLY A 192 8.83 25.64 20.15
C GLY A 192 9.89 26.03 19.12
N ASP A 193 11.17 25.87 19.42
CA ASP A 193 12.33 26.09 18.55
C ASP A 193 12.86 24.82 17.87
N SER A 194 12.25 23.66 18.14
CA SER A 194 12.78 22.32 17.78
C SER A 194 12.61 21.91 16.32
N ARG A 195 12.38 22.83 15.39
CA ARG A 195 12.54 22.55 13.95
C ARG A 195 13.98 22.09 13.60
N LYS A 196 14.91 22.14 14.55
CA LYS A 196 16.33 21.85 14.34
C LYS A 196 16.96 20.81 15.27
N ASN A 197 16.36 20.45 16.42
CA ASN A 197 17.00 19.54 17.37
C ASN A 197 16.17 18.29 17.63
N ILE A 198 16.70 17.15 17.21
CA ILE A 198 16.19 15.80 17.39
C ILE A 198 16.44 15.28 18.83
N GLU A 199 17.08 16.08 19.70
CA GLU A 199 17.72 15.59 20.93
C GLU A 199 17.06 15.99 22.26
N ASP A 200 15.99 16.80 22.28
CA ASP A 200 15.37 17.26 23.53
C ASP A 200 14.31 16.27 24.07
N THR A 201 14.73 15.02 24.31
CA THR A 201 13.95 14.07 25.09
C THR A 201 14.37 14.16 26.55
N ILE A 202 13.46 14.57 27.42
CA ILE A 202 13.68 14.51 28.86
C ILE A 202 13.25 13.13 29.33
N ALA A 203 14.21 12.27 29.66
CA ALA A 203 13.92 11.00 30.31
C ALA A 203 13.30 11.30 31.69
N PHE A 204 12.01 10.98 31.85
CA PHE A 204 11.27 11.21 33.07
C PHE A 204 10.39 9.99 33.38
N SER A 205 10.81 9.21 34.36
CA SER A 205 10.18 7.92 34.68
C SER A 205 9.21 7.97 35.87
N ASP A 206 9.21 9.05 36.65
CA ASP A 206 8.38 9.15 37.86
C ASP A 206 7.29 10.20 37.70
N ILE A 207 6.11 9.77 37.25
CA ILE A 207 4.94 10.60 37.03
C ILE A 207 4.44 11.24 38.33
N GLU A 208 4.65 10.59 39.47
CA GLU A 208 4.22 11.09 40.77
C GLU A 208 5.17 12.17 41.32
N SER A 209 6.33 12.33 40.72
CA SER A 209 7.30 13.33 41.15
C SER A 209 6.77 14.76 40.99
N PRO A 210 6.97 15.62 42.02
CA PRO A 210 6.66 17.07 41.93
C PRO A 210 7.47 17.80 40.85
N GLU A 211 8.51 17.18 40.29
CA GLU A 211 9.28 17.73 39.18
C GLU A 211 8.45 17.80 37.89
N LEU A 212 7.50 16.92 37.72
CA LEU A 212 6.57 16.95 36.58
C LEU A 212 5.83 18.29 36.51
N GLU A 213 5.34 18.77 37.66
CA GLU A 213 4.61 20.03 37.76
C GLU A 213 5.48 21.24 37.42
N LYS A 214 6.79 21.16 37.71
CA LYS A 214 7.74 22.22 37.32
C LYS A 214 8.02 22.24 35.82
N ILE A 215 7.89 21.07 35.14
CA ILE A 215 8.22 20.89 33.74
C ILE A 215 7.03 21.27 32.86
N ILE A 216 5.83 20.73 33.14
CA ILE A 216 4.63 20.90 32.31
C ILE A 216 3.56 21.78 32.92
N GLY A 217 3.73 22.21 34.19
CA GLY A 217 2.75 22.95 34.95
C GLY A 217 1.84 22.06 35.80
N GLU A 218 1.29 22.61 36.89
CA GLU A 218 0.48 21.88 37.88
C GLU A 218 -0.77 21.25 37.23
N LYS A 219 -1.57 22.04 36.49
CA LYS A 219 -2.80 21.56 35.87
C LYS A 219 -2.57 20.45 34.83
N PRO A 220 -1.65 20.58 33.86
CA PRO A 220 -1.36 19.48 32.92
C PRO A 220 -0.80 18.23 33.61
N ALA A 221 0.00 18.38 34.68
CA ALA A 221 0.53 17.25 35.43
C ALA A 221 -0.57 16.44 36.12
N VAL A 222 -1.49 17.12 36.83
CA VAL A 222 -2.64 16.46 37.45
C VAL A 222 -3.48 15.77 36.39
N LYS A 223 -3.83 16.49 35.31
CA LYS A 223 -4.62 15.91 34.21
C LYS A 223 -3.96 14.67 33.62
N LEU A 224 -2.65 14.70 33.36
CA LEU A 224 -1.92 13.54 32.83
C LEU A 224 -1.97 12.34 33.77
N ARG A 225 -1.83 12.54 35.10
CA ARG A 225 -1.94 11.46 36.10
C ARG A 225 -3.33 10.82 36.04
N ASP A 226 -4.40 11.64 36.09
CA ASP A 226 -5.79 11.16 36.03
C ASP A 226 -6.05 10.38 34.73
N GLU A 227 -5.56 10.88 33.61
CA GLU A 227 -5.69 10.22 32.28
C GLU A 227 -4.95 8.89 32.22
N LEU A 228 -3.73 8.80 32.78
CA LEU A 228 -2.95 7.57 32.81
C LEU A 228 -3.53 6.52 33.77
N GLU A 229 -4.12 6.96 34.91
CA GLU A 229 -4.86 6.07 35.81
C GLU A 229 -6.05 5.48 35.05
N LEU A 230 -6.86 6.32 34.38
CA LEU A 230 -7.99 5.87 33.58
C LEU A 230 -7.56 4.89 32.47
N ILE A 231 -6.45 5.16 31.77
CA ILE A 231 -5.89 4.26 30.75
C ILE A 231 -5.60 2.88 31.38
N SER A 232 -4.97 2.85 32.55
CA SER A 232 -4.61 1.60 33.21
C SER A 232 -5.79 0.77 33.67
N GLU A 233 -6.95 1.42 33.93
CA GLU A 233 -8.20 0.76 34.34
C GLU A 233 -9.02 0.27 33.15
N VAL A 234 -9.05 1.04 32.05
CA VAL A 234 -9.97 0.81 30.91
C VAL A 234 -9.33 -0.03 29.80
N TYR A 235 -8.05 0.23 29.50
CA TYR A 235 -7.38 -0.43 28.36
C TYR A 235 -6.49 -1.59 28.81
N PRO A 236 -6.45 -2.69 28.04
CA PRO A 236 -5.57 -3.80 28.34
C PRO A 236 -4.10 -3.40 28.26
N ALA A 237 -3.25 -3.99 29.11
CA ALA A 237 -1.81 -3.89 28.94
C ALA A 237 -1.38 -4.48 27.60
N PHE A 238 -0.34 -3.90 27.00
CA PHE A 238 0.16 -4.39 25.71
C PHE A 238 0.66 -5.85 25.82
N ASP A 239 0.13 -6.69 24.95
CA ASP A 239 0.55 -8.07 24.77
C ASP A 239 1.01 -8.28 23.32
N ARG A 240 2.28 -8.64 23.16
CA ARG A 240 2.89 -8.80 21.84
C ARG A 240 2.29 -9.95 21.03
N ASP A 241 1.91 -11.06 21.69
CA ASP A 241 1.34 -12.20 20.99
C ASP A 241 -0.07 -11.88 20.49
N GLN A 242 -0.86 -11.16 21.27
CA GLN A 242 -2.17 -10.62 20.83
C GLN A 242 -2.01 -9.62 19.67
N TYR A 243 -1.00 -8.76 19.71
CA TYR A 243 -0.68 -7.86 18.60
C TYR A 243 -0.32 -8.64 17.33
N LEU A 244 0.56 -9.64 17.42
CA LEU A 244 0.97 -10.47 16.28
C LEU A 244 -0.18 -11.32 15.71
N ALA A 245 -1.14 -11.69 16.55
CA ALA A 245 -2.37 -12.36 16.15
C ALA A 245 -3.40 -11.42 15.50
N GLY A 246 -3.20 -10.08 15.60
CA GLY A 246 -4.12 -9.07 15.10
C GLY A 246 -5.32 -8.80 16.02
N ASN A 247 -5.26 -9.21 17.29
CA ASN A 247 -6.33 -9.08 18.28
C ASN A 247 -6.20 -7.81 19.15
N LEU A 248 -5.00 -7.25 19.27
CA LEU A 248 -4.71 -6.04 20.05
C LEU A 248 -3.87 -5.07 19.21
N GLN A 249 -4.24 -3.81 19.15
CA GLN A 249 -3.57 -2.81 18.32
C GLN A 249 -2.99 -1.68 19.17
N PRO A 250 -1.66 -1.49 19.17
CA PRO A 250 -1.05 -0.36 19.84
C PRO A 250 -1.39 0.96 19.13
N ILE A 251 -1.69 1.99 19.93
CA ILE A 251 -1.91 3.37 19.48
C ILE A 251 -0.75 4.25 19.92
N PHE A 252 -0.26 5.05 18.99
CA PHE A 252 0.69 6.14 19.20
C PHE A 252 0.06 7.48 18.83
N PHE A 253 0.42 8.50 19.57
CA PHE A 253 0.03 9.88 19.32
C PHE A 253 1.25 10.72 18.92
N GLY A 254 1.06 11.67 17.98
CA GLY A 254 2.18 12.52 17.58
C GLY A 254 1.84 13.58 16.54
N SER A 255 2.89 14.26 16.10
CA SER A 255 2.86 15.18 14.97
C SER A 255 4.05 14.90 14.05
N ALA A 256 3.80 14.22 12.94
CA ALA A 256 4.85 13.89 11.98
C ALA A 256 5.53 15.16 11.43
N LEU A 257 4.78 16.25 11.23
CA LEU A 257 5.33 17.52 10.74
C LEU A 257 6.42 18.06 11.68
N ASN A 258 6.17 17.97 12.98
CA ASN A 258 7.03 18.51 14.03
C ASN A 258 7.97 17.48 14.67
N ASN A 259 8.09 16.28 14.09
CA ASN A 259 8.94 15.18 14.56
C ASN A 259 8.53 14.52 15.90
N PHE A 260 7.29 14.74 16.37
CA PHE A 260 6.82 14.21 17.66
C PHE A 260 6.18 12.84 17.55
N GLY A 261 6.46 11.97 18.49
CA GLY A 261 5.91 10.62 18.55
C GLY A 261 6.42 9.68 17.45
N VAL A 262 7.21 10.19 16.49
CA VAL A 262 7.69 9.41 15.34
C VAL A 262 8.86 8.51 15.69
N ARG A 263 9.80 9.01 16.51
CA ARG A 263 10.92 8.21 17.00
C ARG A 263 10.41 7.09 17.90
N GLU A 264 9.53 7.40 18.82
CA GLU A 264 8.91 6.48 19.77
C GLU A 264 8.14 5.37 19.03
N LEU A 265 7.37 5.77 18.02
CA LEU A 265 6.71 4.81 17.11
C LEU A 265 7.75 3.89 16.44
N LEU A 266 8.83 4.45 15.88
CA LEU A 266 9.84 3.66 15.17
C LEU A 266 10.61 2.74 16.11
N ASP A 267 10.96 3.22 17.30
CA ASP A 267 11.67 2.45 18.33
C ASP A 267 10.84 1.26 18.82
N CYS A 268 9.59 1.50 19.18
CA CYS A 268 8.67 0.43 19.54
C CYS A 268 8.42 -0.51 18.36
N PHE A 269 8.20 0.03 17.15
CA PHE A 269 7.95 -0.77 15.94
C PHE A 269 9.04 -1.82 15.70
N VAL A 270 10.33 -1.46 15.79
CA VAL A 270 11.42 -2.43 15.51
C VAL A 270 11.49 -3.57 16.52
N GLU A 271 10.95 -3.36 17.72
CA GLU A 271 10.87 -4.37 18.78
C GLU A 271 9.68 -5.30 18.62
N ILE A 272 8.48 -4.72 18.45
CA ILE A 272 7.22 -5.49 18.47
C ILE A 272 6.84 -6.08 17.11
N ALA A 273 7.19 -5.42 16.00
CA ALA A 273 6.76 -5.82 14.66
C ALA A 273 7.21 -7.24 14.30
N PRO A 274 6.42 -7.98 13.52
CA PRO A 274 6.77 -9.33 13.12
C PRO A 274 8.01 -9.36 12.21
N ALA A 275 8.79 -10.43 12.32
CA ALA A 275 9.65 -10.87 11.24
C ALA A 275 8.79 -11.32 10.04
N PRO A 276 9.38 -11.57 8.87
CA PRO A 276 8.64 -12.06 7.71
C PRO A 276 7.72 -13.21 8.05
N ARG A 277 6.47 -13.12 7.59
CA ARG A 277 5.41 -14.09 7.91
C ARG A 277 5.24 -15.11 6.79
N ALA A 278 4.77 -16.32 7.14
CA ALA A 278 4.37 -17.30 6.16
C ALA A 278 3.24 -16.78 5.26
N LYS A 279 3.25 -17.21 3.99
CA LYS A 279 2.25 -16.82 2.98
C LYS A 279 1.57 -18.07 2.41
N GLU A 280 0.27 -17.98 2.19
CA GLU A 280 -0.49 -19.06 1.56
C GLU A 280 -0.24 -19.11 0.05
N SER A 281 -0.03 -20.31 -0.46
CA SER A 281 -0.09 -20.63 -1.87
C SER A 281 -1.34 -21.48 -2.16
N GLU A 282 -1.61 -21.78 -3.43
CA GLU A 282 -2.70 -22.68 -3.82
C GLU A 282 -2.55 -24.07 -3.21
N THR A 283 -1.33 -24.53 -3.02
CA THR A 283 -1.02 -25.89 -2.60
C THR A 283 -0.66 -26.04 -1.13
N ARG A 284 -0.06 -25.01 -0.51
CA ARG A 284 0.46 -25.08 0.87
C ARG A 284 0.79 -23.72 1.47
N LEU A 285 1.04 -23.71 2.78
CA LEU A 285 1.63 -22.57 3.47
C LEU A 285 3.15 -22.57 3.25
N VAL A 286 3.70 -21.46 2.75
CA VAL A 286 5.14 -21.26 2.52
C VAL A 286 5.73 -20.49 3.69
N LYS A 287 6.71 -21.08 4.38
CA LYS A 287 7.35 -20.49 5.56
C LYS A 287 8.65 -19.79 5.19
N PRO A 288 9.00 -18.66 5.83
CA PRO A 288 10.23 -17.93 5.56
C PRO A 288 11.51 -18.75 5.76
N GLU A 289 11.49 -19.71 6.68
CA GLU A 289 12.65 -20.54 7.05
C GLU A 289 13.00 -21.65 6.04
N GLU A 290 12.16 -21.86 5.03
CA GLU A 290 12.40 -22.86 3.99
C GLU A 290 13.65 -22.53 3.17
N GLU A 291 14.41 -23.55 2.80
CA GLU A 291 15.69 -23.39 2.07
C GLU A 291 15.50 -22.92 0.62
N LYS A 292 14.42 -23.40 -0.04
CA LYS A 292 14.15 -23.07 -1.44
C LYS A 292 13.51 -21.71 -1.56
N MET A 293 14.03 -20.91 -2.49
CA MET A 293 13.51 -19.60 -2.79
C MET A 293 12.11 -19.69 -3.43
N ALA A 294 11.20 -18.92 -2.87
CA ALA A 294 9.92 -18.60 -3.47
C ALA A 294 9.58 -17.12 -3.22
N GLY A 295 8.98 -16.49 -4.23
CA GLY A 295 8.53 -15.10 -4.15
C GLY A 295 7.48 -14.80 -5.20
N PHE A 296 6.77 -13.69 -5.03
CA PHE A 296 5.70 -13.27 -5.94
C PHE A 296 5.79 -11.81 -6.33
N VAL A 297 5.30 -11.50 -7.53
CA VAL A 297 5.19 -10.15 -8.07
C VAL A 297 3.91 -9.50 -7.54
N PHE A 298 4.03 -8.45 -6.73
CA PHE A 298 2.88 -7.70 -6.24
C PHE A 298 2.67 -6.37 -6.97
N LYS A 299 3.69 -5.89 -7.66
CA LYS A 299 3.68 -4.62 -8.37
C LYS A 299 4.59 -4.66 -9.61
N ILE A 300 4.17 -3.97 -10.65
CA ILE A 300 4.99 -3.67 -11.83
C ILE A 300 4.98 -2.16 -12.04
N HIS A 301 6.10 -1.59 -12.42
CA HIS A 301 6.22 -0.19 -12.80
C HIS A 301 7.08 -0.04 -14.04
N ALA A 302 6.55 0.63 -15.07
CA ALA A 302 7.28 0.96 -16.30
C ALA A 302 7.78 2.41 -16.23
N ASN A 303 8.91 2.67 -16.92
CA ASN A 303 9.47 4.00 -17.10
C ASN A 303 9.75 4.77 -15.79
N MET A 304 10.22 4.09 -14.74
CA MET A 304 10.66 4.77 -13.50
C MET A 304 11.74 5.82 -13.76
N ASP A 305 12.61 5.60 -14.76
CA ASP A 305 13.53 6.60 -15.29
C ASP A 305 13.05 7.01 -16.69
N PRO A 306 12.63 8.27 -16.90
CA PRO A 306 12.19 8.74 -18.23
C PRO A 306 13.26 8.61 -19.32
N LYS A 307 14.56 8.56 -18.93
CA LYS A 307 15.70 8.39 -19.85
C LYS A 307 15.94 6.94 -20.24
N HIS A 308 15.56 6.01 -19.38
CA HIS A 308 15.69 4.58 -19.59
C HIS A 308 14.30 3.96 -19.56
N ARG A 309 13.84 3.42 -20.68
CA ARG A 309 12.52 2.77 -20.78
C ARG A 309 12.52 1.41 -20.07
N ASP A 310 12.82 1.45 -18.77
CA ASP A 310 12.92 0.27 -17.93
C ASP A 310 11.55 -0.11 -17.37
N ARG A 311 11.29 -1.40 -17.33
CA ARG A 311 10.16 -1.97 -16.63
C ARG A 311 10.70 -2.81 -15.47
N LEU A 312 10.15 -2.59 -14.27
CA LEU A 312 10.54 -3.29 -13.05
C LEU A 312 9.36 -4.06 -12.48
N ALA A 313 9.56 -5.35 -12.23
CA ALA A 313 8.66 -6.16 -11.44
C ALA A 313 9.17 -6.20 -9.99
N PHE A 314 8.32 -5.82 -9.03
CA PHE A 314 8.62 -5.85 -7.60
C PHE A 314 8.22 -7.20 -7.03
N VAL A 315 9.21 -7.95 -6.59
CA VAL A 315 9.04 -9.30 -6.05
C VAL A 315 9.24 -9.28 -4.53
N LYS A 316 8.25 -9.73 -3.77
CA LYS A 316 8.39 -10.06 -2.35
C LYS A 316 9.04 -11.43 -2.23
N ILE A 317 10.18 -11.50 -1.56
CA ILE A 317 10.81 -12.79 -1.21
C ILE A 317 10.09 -13.35 0.01
N VAL A 318 9.55 -14.56 -0.13
CA VAL A 318 8.76 -15.24 0.92
C VAL A 318 9.60 -16.27 1.64
N SER A 319 10.36 -17.09 0.91
CA SER A 319 11.22 -18.13 1.47
C SER A 319 12.55 -18.22 0.76
N GLY A 320 13.51 -18.91 1.36
CA GLY A 320 14.83 -19.16 0.79
C GLY A 320 15.66 -17.91 0.53
N THR A 321 16.67 -18.05 -0.31
CA THR A 321 17.58 -16.95 -0.63
C THR A 321 17.54 -16.65 -2.13
N PHE A 322 17.22 -15.40 -2.48
CA PHE A 322 17.37 -14.93 -3.85
C PHE A 322 18.82 -14.53 -4.09
N GLU A 323 19.44 -15.07 -5.14
CA GLU A 323 20.80 -14.81 -5.53
C GLU A 323 20.86 -14.29 -6.98
N ARG A 324 21.66 -13.27 -7.20
CA ARG A 324 21.91 -12.70 -8.52
C ARG A 324 22.47 -13.76 -9.49
N ASN A 325 22.01 -13.76 -10.73
CA ASN A 325 22.39 -14.69 -11.79
C ASN A 325 22.05 -16.17 -11.56
N LYS A 326 21.41 -16.53 -10.45
CA LYS A 326 20.86 -17.87 -10.25
C LYS A 326 19.58 -18.02 -11.09
N PRO A 327 19.32 -19.19 -11.70
CA PRO A 327 18.09 -19.43 -12.44
C PRO A 327 16.92 -19.67 -11.49
N TYR A 328 15.78 -18.98 -11.74
CA TYR A 328 14.52 -19.18 -11.04
C TYR A 328 13.43 -19.52 -12.04
N MET A 329 12.60 -20.48 -11.69
CA MET A 329 11.45 -20.87 -12.49
C MET A 329 10.36 -19.81 -12.39
N HIS A 330 9.99 -19.23 -13.52
CA HIS A 330 8.79 -18.44 -13.66
C HIS A 330 7.61 -19.40 -13.88
N VAL A 331 6.78 -19.56 -12.85
CA VAL A 331 5.79 -20.66 -12.80
C VAL A 331 4.80 -20.58 -13.98
N ARG A 332 4.15 -19.44 -14.20
CA ARG A 332 3.16 -19.27 -15.28
C ARG A 332 3.74 -19.53 -16.68
N LEU A 333 4.99 -19.13 -16.93
CA LEU A 333 5.64 -19.33 -18.23
C LEU A 333 6.33 -20.67 -18.36
N ASN A 334 6.46 -21.41 -17.26
CA ASN A 334 7.24 -22.66 -17.18
C ASN A 334 8.67 -22.51 -17.77
N LYS A 335 9.34 -21.41 -17.42
CA LYS A 335 10.67 -21.06 -17.92
C LYS A 335 11.60 -20.62 -16.78
N ASN A 336 12.86 -20.99 -16.88
CA ASN A 336 13.89 -20.48 -16.00
C ASN A 336 14.40 -19.12 -16.48
N LEU A 337 14.36 -18.13 -15.60
CA LEU A 337 14.87 -16.79 -15.82
C LEU A 337 16.07 -16.52 -14.92
N LYS A 338 17.02 -15.71 -15.42
CA LYS A 338 18.19 -15.22 -14.67
C LYS A 338 18.17 -13.70 -14.64
N PHE A 339 18.54 -13.14 -13.52
CA PHE A 339 18.52 -11.68 -13.30
C PHE A 339 19.92 -11.17 -13.01
N SER A 340 20.47 -10.39 -13.95
CA SER A 340 21.83 -9.85 -13.87
C SER A 340 21.93 -8.56 -13.04
N SER A 341 20.84 -7.82 -12.91
CA SER A 341 20.81 -6.53 -12.24
C SER A 341 19.57 -6.38 -11.36
N PRO A 342 19.39 -7.27 -10.35
CA PRO A 342 18.29 -7.11 -9.38
C PRO A 342 18.55 -5.87 -8.52
N ASN A 343 17.51 -5.06 -8.28
CA ASN A 343 17.61 -3.80 -7.55
C ASN A 343 16.98 -3.90 -6.16
N ALA A 344 17.65 -3.35 -5.16
CA ALA A 344 17.04 -2.93 -3.91
C ALA A 344 16.83 -1.40 -3.91
N PHE A 345 15.91 -0.94 -3.08
CA PHE A 345 15.49 0.46 -3.02
C PHE A 345 15.86 1.02 -1.64
N PHE A 346 17.05 1.62 -1.53
CA PHE A 346 17.50 2.32 -0.32
C PHE A 346 17.21 3.81 -0.45
N ALA A 347 16.13 4.27 0.19
CA ALA A 347 15.64 5.64 0.07
C ALA A 347 15.56 6.11 -1.38
N GLU A 348 16.38 7.11 -1.76
CA GLU A 348 16.41 7.67 -3.12
C GLU A 348 17.27 6.84 -4.11
N LYS A 349 17.99 5.82 -3.63
CA LYS A 349 18.98 5.11 -4.45
C LYS A 349 18.53 3.69 -4.81
N LYS A 350 18.73 3.34 -6.08
CA LYS A 350 18.65 1.96 -6.54
C LYS A 350 20.04 1.35 -6.43
N GLU A 351 20.16 0.22 -5.76
CA GLU A 351 21.41 -0.52 -5.63
C GLU A 351 21.23 -1.94 -6.16
N ILE A 352 22.22 -2.43 -6.90
CA ILE A 352 22.23 -3.82 -7.33
C ILE A 352 22.51 -4.69 -6.11
N VAL A 353 21.69 -5.71 -5.92
CA VAL A 353 21.85 -6.67 -4.81
C VAL A 353 22.29 -8.02 -5.33
N ASP A 354 23.28 -8.62 -4.65
CA ASP A 354 23.74 -9.97 -4.95
C ASP A 354 22.89 -11.03 -4.25
N ILE A 355 22.41 -10.73 -3.03
CA ILE A 355 21.66 -11.66 -2.19
C ILE A 355 20.51 -10.93 -1.51
N SER A 356 19.32 -11.55 -1.52
CA SER A 356 18.14 -11.10 -0.76
C SER A 356 17.48 -12.26 -0.02
N TYR A 357 16.84 -11.95 1.09
CA TYR A 357 16.29 -12.92 2.04
C TYR A 357 14.77 -12.73 2.21
N PRO A 358 14.06 -13.68 2.83
CA PRO A 358 12.65 -13.53 3.13
C PRO A 358 12.35 -12.20 3.82
N GLY A 359 11.31 -11.53 3.35
CA GLY A 359 10.95 -10.18 3.78
C GLY A 359 11.49 -9.06 2.88
N ASP A 360 12.57 -9.28 2.14
CA ASP A 360 13.07 -8.29 1.19
C ASP A 360 12.13 -8.13 -0.01
N ILE A 361 12.20 -6.95 -0.61
CA ILE A 361 11.57 -6.64 -1.89
C ILE A 361 12.66 -6.36 -2.90
N VAL A 362 12.61 -7.06 -4.02
CA VAL A 362 13.59 -6.95 -5.11
C VAL A 362 12.91 -6.48 -6.38
N GLY A 363 13.48 -5.46 -7.01
CA GLY A 363 13.06 -5.01 -8.34
C GLY A 363 13.81 -5.79 -9.42
N LEU A 364 13.09 -6.52 -10.25
CA LEU A 364 13.63 -7.29 -11.35
C LEU A 364 13.34 -6.60 -12.68
N HIS A 365 14.36 -6.40 -13.52
CA HIS A 365 14.16 -5.88 -14.87
C HIS A 365 13.31 -6.85 -15.69
N ASP A 366 12.28 -6.32 -16.31
CA ASP A 366 11.28 -7.08 -17.05
C ASP A 366 11.18 -6.58 -18.50
N THR A 367 11.21 -7.52 -19.43
CA THR A 367 11.03 -7.27 -20.87
C THR A 367 9.58 -7.42 -21.33
N GLY A 368 8.62 -7.49 -20.40
CA GLY A 368 7.18 -7.70 -20.67
C GLY A 368 6.70 -9.12 -20.36
N ASN A 369 7.48 -9.90 -19.61
CA ASN A 369 7.11 -11.28 -19.25
C ASN A 369 6.29 -11.38 -17.98
N PHE A 370 6.52 -10.48 -17.01
CA PHE A 370 5.85 -10.52 -15.73
C PHE A 370 4.44 -9.93 -15.77
N LYS A 371 3.56 -10.57 -14.98
CA LYS A 371 2.26 -10.08 -14.58
C LYS A 371 2.22 -9.96 -13.04
N ILE A 372 1.36 -9.08 -12.54
CA ILE A 372 1.05 -9.05 -11.10
C ILE A 372 0.48 -10.41 -10.72
N GLY A 373 0.94 -10.99 -9.60
CA GLY A 373 0.58 -12.35 -9.19
C GLY A 373 1.56 -13.45 -9.62
N ASP A 374 2.44 -13.18 -10.59
CA ASP A 374 3.42 -14.19 -11.03
C ASP A 374 4.34 -14.64 -9.89
N THR A 375 4.62 -15.93 -9.87
CA THR A 375 5.46 -16.57 -8.86
C THR A 375 6.79 -17.00 -9.46
N LEU A 376 7.86 -16.76 -8.70
CA LEU A 376 9.20 -17.26 -8.95
C LEU A 376 9.58 -18.28 -7.89
N THR A 377 10.12 -19.44 -8.31
CA THR A 377 10.54 -20.52 -7.39
C THR A 377 11.84 -21.17 -7.82
N GLU A 378 12.41 -22.01 -6.97
CA GLU A 378 13.49 -22.95 -7.32
C GLU A 378 12.93 -24.31 -7.80
N GLY A 379 11.95 -24.28 -8.74
CA GLY A 379 11.44 -25.45 -9.44
C GLY A 379 10.14 -26.03 -8.91
N GLU A 380 9.56 -25.47 -7.86
CA GLU A 380 8.23 -25.85 -7.37
C GLU A 380 7.14 -25.13 -8.18
N ILE A 381 6.11 -25.88 -8.60
CA ILE A 381 4.95 -25.32 -9.30
C ILE A 381 3.90 -24.95 -8.26
N MET A 382 3.78 -23.67 -7.95
CA MET A 382 2.78 -23.11 -7.06
C MET A 382 2.53 -21.63 -7.37
N SER A 383 1.36 -21.11 -6.99
CA SER A 383 1.02 -19.69 -7.07
C SER A 383 0.61 -19.16 -5.70
N PHE A 384 1.01 -17.95 -5.37
CA PHE A 384 0.60 -17.31 -4.11
C PHE A 384 -0.83 -16.78 -4.22
N LYS A 385 -1.63 -16.94 -3.14
CA LYS A 385 -3.01 -16.50 -3.05
C LYS A 385 -3.14 -15.04 -2.59
N GLY A 386 -4.32 -14.46 -2.83
CA GLY A 386 -4.77 -13.23 -2.19
C GLY A 386 -4.29 -11.93 -2.84
N ILE A 387 -3.77 -11.97 -4.07
CA ILE A 387 -3.51 -10.75 -4.83
C ILE A 387 -4.82 -10.34 -5.50
N PRO A 388 -5.45 -9.23 -5.09
CA PRO A 388 -6.79 -8.91 -5.55
C PRO A 388 -6.81 -8.36 -6.97
N SER A 389 -7.83 -8.76 -7.73
CA SER A 389 -8.25 -8.13 -8.96
C SER A 389 -9.61 -7.46 -8.75
N PHE A 390 -9.79 -6.25 -9.25
CA PHE A 390 -11.00 -5.45 -9.06
C PHE A 390 -11.76 -5.27 -10.35
N SER A 391 -13.10 -5.24 -10.27
CA SER A 391 -13.93 -4.82 -11.39
C SER A 391 -13.92 -3.30 -11.51
N PRO A 392 -13.71 -2.74 -12.70
CA PRO A 392 -13.82 -1.31 -12.92
C PRO A 392 -15.23 -0.78 -12.64
N GLU A 393 -15.30 0.47 -12.20
CA GLU A 393 -16.55 1.21 -11.95
C GLU A 393 -16.82 2.29 -13.01
N HIS A 394 -15.76 2.73 -13.71
CA HIS A 394 -15.85 3.75 -14.76
C HIS A 394 -15.30 3.23 -16.06
N PHE A 395 -15.99 3.53 -17.16
CA PHE A 395 -15.62 3.04 -18.50
C PHE A 395 -15.61 4.18 -19.50
N ARG A 396 -14.51 4.32 -20.27
CA ARG A 396 -14.40 5.30 -21.34
C ARG A 396 -13.69 4.70 -22.53
N TYR A 397 -14.16 5.06 -23.73
CA TYR A 397 -13.37 4.86 -24.92
C TYR A 397 -12.09 5.66 -24.85
N ILE A 398 -10.99 5.09 -25.30
CA ILE A 398 -9.76 5.81 -25.53
C ILE A 398 -9.54 5.98 -27.03
N ASN A 399 -9.41 7.22 -27.48
CA ASN A 399 -9.23 7.57 -28.86
C ASN A 399 -7.83 8.18 -29.05
N ASN A 400 -7.16 7.79 -30.14
CA ASN A 400 -5.90 8.37 -30.53
C ASN A 400 -6.12 9.80 -31.08
N ALA A 401 -5.49 10.80 -30.45
CA ALA A 401 -5.57 12.17 -30.92
C ALA A 401 -4.54 12.52 -32.01
N ASP A 402 -3.50 11.67 -32.19
CA ASP A 402 -2.47 11.82 -33.22
C ASP A 402 -2.25 10.50 -33.97
N PRO A 403 -2.79 10.33 -35.19
CA PRO A 403 -2.64 9.09 -35.96
C PRO A 403 -1.20 8.64 -36.16
N LEU A 404 -0.22 9.55 -36.21
CA LEU A 404 1.19 9.25 -36.37
C LEU A 404 1.81 8.57 -35.15
N LYS A 405 1.14 8.69 -34.01
CA LYS A 405 1.59 8.13 -32.71
C LYS A 405 0.82 6.88 -32.27
N ALA A 406 0.09 6.23 -33.16
CA ALA A 406 -0.74 5.07 -32.84
C ALA A 406 0.06 3.94 -32.15
N LYS A 407 1.25 3.59 -32.66
CA LYS A 407 2.10 2.56 -32.05
C LYS A 407 2.60 2.93 -30.66
N GLN A 408 2.90 4.22 -30.43
CA GLN A 408 3.32 4.72 -29.10
C GLN A 408 2.15 4.66 -28.12
N LEU A 409 0.95 5.06 -28.57
CA LEU A 409 -0.27 4.97 -27.77
C LEU A 409 -0.57 3.53 -27.36
N ASP A 410 -0.57 2.62 -28.31
CA ASP A 410 -0.84 1.19 -28.04
C ASP A 410 0.18 0.61 -27.05
N LYS A 411 1.49 0.88 -27.27
CA LYS A 411 2.53 0.47 -26.34
C LYS A 411 2.35 1.05 -24.95
N GLY A 412 2.01 2.35 -24.85
CA GLY A 412 1.78 3.02 -23.58
C GLY A 412 0.58 2.42 -22.84
N ILE A 413 -0.53 2.20 -23.53
CA ILE A 413 -1.71 1.55 -22.96
C ILE A 413 -1.34 0.16 -22.43
N ASP A 414 -0.68 -0.68 -23.24
CA ASP A 414 -0.31 -2.04 -22.83
C ASP A 414 0.57 -2.06 -21.57
N GLN A 415 1.55 -1.16 -21.49
CA GLN A 415 2.44 -1.09 -20.32
C GLN A 415 1.72 -0.58 -19.07
N LEU A 416 0.86 0.45 -19.19
CA LEU A 416 0.07 0.95 -18.06
C LEU A 416 -0.94 -0.09 -17.55
N MET A 417 -1.51 -0.90 -18.46
CA MET A 417 -2.40 -2.00 -18.05
C MET A 417 -1.63 -3.12 -17.34
N ASP A 418 -0.38 -3.40 -17.76
CA ASP A 418 0.46 -4.38 -17.07
C ASP A 418 0.87 -3.93 -15.66
N GLU A 419 0.96 -2.62 -15.43
CA GLU A 419 1.14 -2.06 -14.09
C GLU A 419 -0.11 -2.18 -13.22
N GLY A 420 -1.26 -2.54 -13.83
CA GLY A 420 -2.55 -2.62 -13.15
C GLY A 420 -3.14 -1.26 -12.81
N VAL A 421 -2.77 -0.19 -13.51
CA VAL A 421 -3.34 1.16 -13.32
C VAL A 421 -4.81 1.20 -13.72
N ALA A 422 -5.20 0.39 -14.72
CA ALA A 422 -6.56 0.23 -15.21
C ALA A 422 -6.70 -1.10 -15.96
N GLN A 423 -7.88 -1.37 -16.49
CA GLN A 423 -8.15 -2.54 -17.32
C GLN A 423 -8.50 -2.13 -18.75
N LEU A 424 -8.01 -2.90 -19.72
CA LEU A 424 -8.28 -2.70 -21.16
C LEU A 424 -9.32 -3.69 -21.63
N PHE A 425 -10.33 -3.18 -22.34
CA PHE A 425 -11.32 -3.97 -23.05
C PHE A 425 -11.35 -3.56 -24.52
N THR A 426 -11.45 -4.56 -25.41
CA THR A 426 -11.57 -4.34 -26.85
C THR A 426 -12.92 -4.91 -27.32
N LEU A 427 -13.80 -4.06 -27.84
CA LEU A 427 -15.13 -4.50 -28.32
C LEU A 427 -15.00 -5.48 -29.49
N GLU A 428 -15.73 -6.61 -29.44
CA GLU A 428 -15.76 -7.59 -30.53
C GLU A 428 -16.25 -6.97 -31.85
N MET A 429 -17.23 -6.05 -31.78
CA MET A 429 -17.93 -5.57 -32.96
C MET A 429 -17.10 -4.61 -33.83
N ASN A 430 -16.23 -3.78 -33.25
CA ASN A 430 -15.57 -2.68 -33.96
C ASN A 430 -14.11 -2.43 -33.54
N ASN A 431 -13.57 -3.30 -32.68
CA ASN A 431 -12.21 -3.23 -32.13
C ASN A 431 -11.89 -1.90 -31.38
N ARG A 432 -12.91 -1.12 -30.98
CA ARG A 432 -12.67 0.08 -30.17
C ARG A 432 -12.17 -0.32 -28.78
N LYS A 433 -11.15 0.40 -28.31
CA LYS A 433 -10.55 0.20 -27.00
C LYS A 433 -11.30 0.99 -25.94
N ILE A 434 -11.54 0.36 -24.81
CA ILE A 434 -12.19 0.93 -23.62
C ILE A 434 -11.24 0.75 -22.46
N ILE A 435 -11.03 1.82 -21.70
CA ILE A 435 -10.31 1.80 -20.43
C ILE A 435 -11.33 1.73 -19.30
N GLY A 436 -11.20 0.73 -18.46
CA GLY A 436 -11.96 0.58 -17.23
C GLY A 436 -11.11 0.95 -16.03
N THR A 437 -11.61 1.85 -15.16
CA THR A 437 -10.92 2.33 -13.95
C THR A 437 -11.81 2.17 -12.72
N VAL A 438 -11.19 2.09 -11.53
CA VAL A 438 -11.89 2.12 -10.25
C VAL A 438 -12.32 3.55 -9.90
N GLY A 439 -11.51 4.54 -10.26
CA GLY A 439 -11.81 5.94 -9.98
C GLY A 439 -11.53 6.88 -11.17
N ALA A 440 -12.15 8.05 -11.13
CA ALA A 440 -12.09 9.02 -12.22
C ALA A 440 -10.71 9.66 -12.42
N LEU A 441 -9.92 9.85 -11.33
CA LEU A 441 -8.58 10.43 -11.40
C LEU A 441 -7.59 9.55 -12.17
N GLN A 442 -7.83 8.24 -12.23
CA GLN A 442 -6.96 7.33 -13.00
C GLN A 442 -6.91 7.72 -14.48
N TYR A 443 -8.01 8.22 -15.08
CA TYR A 443 -7.99 8.70 -16.47
C TYR A 443 -7.03 9.86 -16.69
N GLU A 444 -6.98 10.80 -15.75
CA GLU A 444 -6.07 11.95 -15.84
C GLU A 444 -4.62 11.49 -15.71
N VAL A 445 -4.34 10.56 -14.81
CA VAL A 445 -3.01 9.97 -14.63
C VAL A 445 -2.58 9.20 -15.88
N ILE A 446 -3.45 8.36 -16.42
CA ILE A 446 -3.18 7.60 -17.67
C ILE A 446 -2.90 8.57 -18.82
N GLN A 447 -3.74 9.60 -19.01
CA GLN A 447 -3.56 10.60 -20.07
C GLN A 447 -2.23 11.34 -19.92
N TYR A 448 -1.92 11.82 -18.72
CA TYR A 448 -0.66 12.47 -18.41
C TYR A 448 0.55 11.59 -18.73
N ARG A 449 0.53 10.34 -18.29
CA ARG A 449 1.62 9.38 -18.51
C ARG A 449 1.78 9.03 -19.99
N LEU A 450 0.66 8.82 -20.72
CA LEU A 450 0.70 8.57 -22.17
C LEU A 450 1.34 9.75 -22.93
N GLU A 451 1.02 10.98 -22.54
CA GLU A 451 1.57 12.18 -23.18
C GLU A 451 3.05 12.38 -22.83
N HIS A 452 3.44 12.30 -21.55
CA HIS A 452 4.79 12.66 -21.10
C HIS A 452 5.81 11.53 -21.19
N GLU A 453 5.38 10.28 -20.94
CA GLU A 453 6.29 9.12 -20.98
C GLU A 453 6.36 8.47 -22.37
N TYR A 454 5.26 8.47 -23.11
CA TYR A 454 5.17 7.81 -24.42
C TYR A 454 5.08 8.77 -25.60
N GLY A 455 4.87 10.06 -25.34
CA GLY A 455 4.71 11.10 -26.38
C GLY A 455 3.45 10.92 -27.21
N ALA A 456 2.40 10.28 -26.66
CA ALA A 456 1.16 9.95 -27.35
C ALA A 456 -0.03 10.64 -26.69
N LYS A 457 -0.72 11.52 -27.44
CA LYS A 457 -1.93 12.20 -26.97
C LYS A 457 -3.15 11.34 -27.19
N CYS A 458 -4.02 11.29 -26.19
CA CYS A 458 -5.30 10.61 -26.27
C CYS A 458 -6.45 11.51 -25.82
N SER A 459 -7.66 11.11 -26.18
CA SER A 459 -8.90 11.70 -25.67
C SER A 459 -9.84 10.61 -25.22
N TYR A 460 -10.75 10.94 -24.31
CA TYR A 460 -11.73 10.01 -23.77
C TYR A 460 -13.14 10.39 -24.21
N GLU A 461 -13.96 9.35 -24.47
CA GLU A 461 -15.38 9.47 -24.74
C GLU A 461 -16.12 8.54 -23.76
N ASN A 462 -17.18 9.02 -23.14
CA ASN A 462 -17.92 8.21 -22.16
C ASN A 462 -18.53 6.96 -22.81
N PHE A 463 -18.45 5.84 -22.12
CA PHE A 463 -19.13 4.61 -22.48
C PHE A 463 -20.03 4.19 -21.31
N PRO A 464 -21.39 4.15 -21.54
CA PRO A 464 -22.35 3.93 -20.48
C PRO A 464 -22.40 2.44 -20.08
N VAL A 465 -21.45 2.02 -19.28
CA VAL A 465 -21.34 0.69 -18.69
C VAL A 465 -21.39 0.83 -17.19
N HIS A 466 -22.17 -0.04 -16.54
CA HIS A 466 -22.27 -0.18 -15.12
C HIS A 466 -21.21 -1.13 -14.57
N LYS A 467 -20.98 -2.28 -15.24
CA LYS A 467 -20.08 -3.31 -14.74
C LYS A 467 -19.50 -4.19 -15.84
N ALA A 468 -18.25 -4.62 -15.66
CA ALA A 468 -17.63 -5.66 -16.47
C ALA A 468 -17.94 -7.05 -15.87
N CYS A 469 -18.40 -7.97 -16.70
CA CYS A 469 -18.72 -9.33 -16.32
C CYS A 469 -17.93 -10.31 -17.21
N TRP A 470 -17.00 -11.06 -16.64
CA TRP A 470 -16.29 -12.12 -17.37
C TRP A 470 -17.20 -13.31 -17.60
N VAL A 471 -17.19 -13.82 -18.83
CA VAL A 471 -18.17 -14.79 -19.31
C VAL A 471 -17.57 -16.19 -19.40
N LYS A 472 -18.13 -17.15 -18.66
CA LYS A 472 -17.73 -18.57 -18.75
C LYS A 472 -18.95 -19.43 -19.08
N PRO A 473 -19.07 -19.88 -20.31
CA PRO A 473 -20.16 -20.82 -20.68
C PRO A 473 -19.85 -22.23 -20.15
N LYS A 474 -20.84 -22.99 -19.75
CA LYS A 474 -20.69 -24.42 -19.45
C LYS A 474 -20.29 -25.22 -20.70
N ASP A 475 -20.85 -24.84 -21.85
CA ASP A 475 -20.47 -25.36 -23.17
C ASP A 475 -20.38 -24.22 -24.17
N ALA A 476 -19.19 -23.97 -24.68
CA ALA A 476 -18.92 -22.91 -25.66
C ALA A 476 -19.57 -23.16 -27.04
N LYS A 477 -20.04 -24.37 -27.31
CA LYS A 477 -20.71 -24.74 -28.57
C LYS A 477 -22.25 -24.75 -28.47
N SER A 478 -22.81 -24.55 -27.28
CA SER A 478 -24.24 -24.57 -27.03
C SER A 478 -25.00 -23.51 -27.84
N GLU A 479 -26.22 -23.79 -28.24
CA GLU A 479 -27.10 -22.83 -28.91
C GLU A 479 -27.43 -21.65 -27.99
N GLU A 480 -27.56 -21.89 -26.69
CA GLU A 480 -27.77 -20.84 -25.68
C GLU A 480 -26.63 -19.82 -25.67
N PHE A 481 -25.38 -20.29 -25.73
CA PHE A 481 -24.20 -19.39 -25.75
C PHE A 481 -24.12 -18.63 -27.09
N LYS A 482 -24.46 -19.25 -28.21
CA LYS A 482 -24.53 -18.57 -29.52
C LYS A 482 -25.60 -17.47 -29.50
N GLU A 483 -26.77 -17.76 -28.92
CA GLU A 483 -27.83 -16.76 -28.76
C GLU A 483 -27.43 -15.63 -27.83
N PHE A 484 -26.76 -15.92 -26.70
CA PHE A 484 -26.19 -14.94 -25.82
C PHE A 484 -25.25 -13.99 -26.59
N LYS A 485 -24.30 -14.52 -27.34
CA LYS A 485 -23.36 -13.71 -28.14
C LYS A 485 -24.10 -12.84 -29.15
N ARG A 486 -25.09 -13.38 -29.84
CA ARG A 486 -25.89 -12.65 -30.82
C ARG A 486 -26.65 -11.47 -30.19
N ILE A 487 -27.29 -11.70 -29.04
CA ILE A 487 -28.11 -10.67 -28.37
C ILE A 487 -27.23 -9.60 -27.72
N LYS A 488 -26.11 -9.99 -27.13
CA LYS A 488 -25.20 -9.08 -26.38
C LYS A 488 -24.05 -8.52 -27.22
N GLN A 489 -24.01 -8.79 -28.52
CA GLN A 489 -22.90 -8.47 -29.43
C GLN A 489 -22.34 -7.04 -29.28
N LYS A 490 -23.19 -6.03 -29.05
CA LYS A 490 -22.79 -4.63 -28.92
C LYS A 490 -21.98 -4.34 -27.64
N PHE A 491 -22.10 -5.19 -26.64
CA PHE A 491 -21.50 -5.05 -25.32
C PHE A 491 -20.52 -6.18 -25.00
N LEU A 492 -20.18 -7.02 -26.00
CA LEU A 492 -19.15 -8.02 -25.85
C LEU A 492 -17.79 -7.41 -26.17
N ALA A 493 -16.84 -7.70 -25.31
CA ALA A 493 -15.47 -7.26 -25.42
C ALA A 493 -14.51 -8.39 -25.02
N HIS A 494 -13.25 -8.24 -25.38
CA HIS A 494 -12.17 -9.05 -24.83
C HIS A 494 -11.30 -8.20 -23.91
N ASP A 495 -10.90 -8.76 -22.78
CA ASP A 495 -9.90 -8.14 -21.93
C ASP A 495 -8.49 -8.29 -22.55
N LYS A 496 -7.47 -7.76 -21.88
CA LYS A 496 -6.09 -7.84 -22.32
C LYS A 496 -5.57 -9.28 -22.51
N TYR A 497 -6.21 -10.27 -21.88
CA TYR A 497 -5.84 -11.69 -21.93
C TYR A 497 -6.73 -12.51 -22.84
N ASP A 498 -7.49 -11.84 -23.70
CA ASP A 498 -8.42 -12.44 -24.66
C ASP A 498 -9.59 -13.20 -24.00
N GLN A 499 -9.90 -12.88 -22.74
CA GLN A 499 -11.08 -13.43 -22.07
C GLN A 499 -12.32 -12.65 -22.51
N LEU A 500 -13.41 -13.38 -22.77
CA LEU A 500 -14.68 -12.77 -23.14
C LEU A 500 -15.31 -12.04 -21.95
N VAL A 501 -15.69 -10.78 -22.17
CA VAL A 501 -16.30 -9.91 -21.16
C VAL A 501 -17.59 -9.33 -21.71
N PHE A 502 -18.65 -9.39 -20.90
CA PHE A 502 -19.90 -8.68 -21.13
C PHE A 502 -19.89 -7.36 -20.32
N LEU A 503 -19.91 -6.24 -21.02
CA LEU A 503 -19.96 -4.90 -20.45
C LEU A 503 -21.41 -4.51 -20.23
N ALA A 504 -21.94 -4.78 -19.04
CA ALA A 504 -23.35 -4.57 -18.72
C ALA A 504 -23.64 -3.09 -18.42
N ASP A 505 -24.74 -2.56 -18.95
CA ASP A 505 -25.18 -1.17 -18.78
C ASP A 505 -25.91 -0.92 -17.44
N SER A 506 -26.43 -1.96 -16.81
CA SER A 506 -27.15 -1.87 -15.54
C SER A 506 -27.14 -3.20 -14.78
N GLU A 507 -27.41 -3.15 -13.47
CA GLU A 507 -27.61 -4.33 -12.62
C GLU A 507 -28.80 -5.16 -13.09
N PHE A 508 -29.88 -4.48 -13.53
CA PHE A 508 -31.04 -5.16 -14.11
C PHE A 508 -30.67 -6.01 -15.34
N THR A 509 -29.82 -5.46 -16.21
CA THR A 509 -29.33 -6.20 -17.40
C THR A 509 -28.50 -7.42 -17.01
N ILE A 510 -27.74 -7.37 -15.93
CA ILE A 510 -26.99 -8.52 -15.40
C ILE A 510 -27.98 -9.61 -14.95
N GLN A 511 -28.92 -9.26 -14.08
CA GLN A 511 -29.92 -10.21 -13.55
C GLN A 511 -30.76 -10.85 -14.65
N MET A 512 -31.24 -10.06 -15.60
CA MET A 512 -31.99 -10.56 -16.76
C MET A 512 -31.15 -11.49 -17.64
N THR A 513 -29.87 -11.21 -17.78
CA THR A 513 -28.95 -12.04 -18.57
C THR A 513 -28.70 -13.37 -17.86
N GLN A 514 -28.46 -13.38 -16.57
CA GLN A 514 -28.30 -14.60 -15.76
C GLN A 514 -29.56 -15.47 -15.77
N SER A 515 -30.77 -14.84 -15.69
CA SER A 515 -32.05 -15.55 -15.75
C SER A 515 -32.30 -16.14 -17.11
N LYS A 516 -31.98 -15.43 -18.19
CA LYS A 516 -32.22 -15.87 -19.57
C LYS A 516 -31.22 -16.93 -20.04
N PHE A 517 -29.99 -16.87 -19.58
CA PHE A 517 -28.86 -17.72 -19.97
C PHE A 517 -28.22 -18.44 -18.77
N PRO A 518 -28.94 -19.40 -18.15
CA PRO A 518 -28.46 -20.03 -16.90
C PRO A 518 -27.21 -20.89 -17.06
N THR A 519 -26.85 -21.27 -18.30
CA THR A 519 -25.60 -22.00 -18.58
C THR A 519 -24.40 -21.08 -18.85
N VAL A 520 -24.63 -19.75 -18.88
CA VAL A 520 -23.60 -18.74 -19.06
C VAL A 520 -23.31 -18.06 -17.71
N THR A 521 -22.23 -18.45 -17.05
CA THR A 521 -21.86 -17.87 -15.76
C THR A 521 -21.17 -16.51 -15.97
N LEU A 522 -21.59 -15.51 -15.18
CA LEU A 522 -20.98 -14.17 -15.15
C LEU A 522 -20.18 -14.02 -13.86
N PHE A 523 -18.90 -13.66 -13.99
CA PHE A 523 -17.99 -13.36 -12.89
C PHE A 523 -17.68 -11.86 -12.88
N PHE A 524 -17.42 -11.30 -11.70
CA PHE A 524 -17.18 -9.87 -11.54
C PHE A 524 -15.70 -9.51 -11.35
N THR A 525 -14.82 -10.49 -11.49
CA THR A 525 -13.37 -10.33 -11.48
C THR A 525 -12.77 -11.13 -12.62
N SER A 526 -11.58 -10.75 -13.09
CA SER A 526 -10.88 -11.45 -14.19
C SER A 526 -10.27 -12.79 -13.75
N GLU A 527 -10.16 -13.01 -12.45
CA GLU A 527 -9.66 -14.25 -11.85
C GLU A 527 -10.84 -15.05 -11.33
N PHE A 528 -11.32 -15.97 -12.13
CA PHE A 528 -12.32 -16.96 -11.75
C PHE A 528 -11.79 -18.36 -12.09
N GLU A 529 -11.92 -19.27 -11.13
CA GLU A 529 -11.64 -20.71 -11.31
C GLU A 529 -12.82 -21.46 -11.95
#